data_0be5b34ca847702dc3f4ec06a7708ba4
#
_entry.id   0be5b34ca847702dc3f4ec06a7708ba4
#
_cell.length_a   1.000
_cell.length_b   1.000
_cell.length_c   1.000
_cell.angle_alpha   90.00
_cell.angle_beta   90.00
_cell.angle_gamma   90.00
#
_symmetry.space_group_name_H-M   'P 1'
#
loop_
_entity.id
_entity.type
_entity.pdbx_description
1 polymer ?
#
loop_
_entity_poly.entity_id
_entity_poly.type
_entity_poly.pdbx_seq_one_letter_code
_entity_poly.pdbx_strand_id
1 'polypeptide(L)'
;SDFRNNAQSADLVTFGAKYMGAPHSTGFVCGKSDLVEAVSAQSFVSFHYDGGQAVGRAMKVDRHEIVGVVTAINDWFNMDHEERILEYDARFSTIIDAVIDIEGVKTKRIEIPHYVPYRLQVRLDTNVVGKNAQQIKNELDTGDPRIWLGARTDDTLEIVANTLNHGEDQIVAHQLRR
;
A
#
# COMPACT_ATOMS: atom_id res chain seq x y z
N SER A 1 16.66 -2.06 5.48
CA SER A 1 15.21 -2.18 5.25
C SER A 1 14.77 -3.60 5.60
N ASP A 2 13.51 -3.77 5.98
CA ASP A 2 12.93 -5.04 6.45
C ASP A 2 13.08 -6.18 5.46
N PHE A 3 13.08 -5.86 4.16
CA PHE A 3 13.29 -6.84 3.09
C PHE A 3 14.64 -7.59 3.24
N ARG A 4 15.73 -6.85 3.42
CA ARG A 4 17.07 -7.45 3.62
C ARG A 4 17.17 -8.16 4.95
N ASN A 5 16.60 -7.59 6.00
CA ASN A 5 16.62 -8.19 7.34
C ASN A 5 15.86 -9.52 7.36
N ASN A 6 14.70 -9.60 6.72
CA ASN A 6 13.95 -10.83 6.59
C ASN A 6 14.72 -11.89 5.76
N ALA A 7 15.33 -11.47 4.64
CA ALA A 7 16.12 -12.35 3.81
C ALA A 7 17.39 -12.89 4.50
N GLN A 8 17.97 -12.12 5.45
CA GLN A 8 19.12 -12.55 6.24
C GLN A 8 18.74 -13.49 7.40
N SER A 9 17.48 -13.43 7.85
CA SER A 9 17.00 -14.16 9.03
C SER A 9 16.34 -15.51 8.68
N ALA A 10 16.19 -15.82 7.40
CA ALA A 10 15.49 -17.03 6.94
C ALA A 10 16.20 -17.69 5.76
N ASP A 11 16.10 -19.00 5.66
CA ASP A 11 16.64 -19.78 4.54
C ASP A 11 15.83 -19.57 3.25
N LEU A 12 14.53 -19.31 3.39
CA LEU A 12 13.59 -19.07 2.29
C LEU A 12 12.56 -18.03 2.73
N VAL A 13 12.29 -17.04 1.88
CA VAL A 13 11.32 -15.94 2.16
C VAL A 13 10.39 -15.77 0.97
N THR A 14 9.13 -15.47 1.25
CA THR A 14 8.13 -15.14 0.24
C THR A 14 7.65 -13.70 0.42
N PHE A 15 7.44 -13.01 -0.69
CA PHE A 15 6.96 -11.63 -0.71
C PHE A 15 5.81 -11.46 -1.69
N GLY A 16 4.80 -10.67 -1.30
CA GLY A 16 3.76 -10.25 -2.21
C GLY A 16 4.25 -9.11 -3.11
N ALA A 17 4.30 -9.33 -4.41
CA ALA A 17 4.83 -8.35 -5.36
C ALA A 17 3.90 -7.17 -5.63
N LYS A 18 2.60 -7.28 -5.30
CA LYS A 18 1.62 -6.20 -5.46
C LYS A 18 2.01 -4.91 -4.73
N TYR A 19 2.71 -5.01 -3.61
CA TYR A 19 3.19 -3.85 -2.85
C TYR A 19 4.36 -3.11 -3.51
N MET A 20 4.94 -3.71 -4.54
CA MET A 20 5.97 -3.12 -5.40
C MET A 20 5.40 -2.60 -6.74
N GLY A 21 4.08 -2.65 -6.93
CA GLY A 21 3.42 -2.23 -8.17
C GLY A 21 3.15 -3.36 -9.16
N ALA A 22 3.41 -4.62 -8.82
CA ALA A 22 3.08 -5.77 -9.65
C ALA A 22 1.58 -6.11 -9.62
N PRO A 23 1.08 -6.96 -10.54
CA PRO A 23 -0.30 -7.45 -10.52
C PRO A 23 -0.69 -8.06 -9.17
N HIS A 24 -1.97 -7.97 -8.80
CA HIS A 24 -2.46 -8.25 -7.44
C HIS A 24 -2.19 -9.66 -6.93
N SER A 25 -2.28 -10.66 -7.78
CA SER A 25 -2.16 -12.08 -7.41
C SER A 25 -0.74 -12.62 -7.55
N THR A 26 0.26 -11.75 -7.42
CA THR A 26 1.64 -12.10 -7.67
C THR A 26 2.51 -12.02 -6.43
N GLY A 27 3.57 -12.79 -6.46
CA GLY A 27 4.60 -12.84 -5.45
C GLY A 27 5.88 -13.49 -5.99
N PHE A 28 6.89 -13.48 -5.17
CA PHE A 28 8.14 -14.16 -5.49
C PHE A 28 8.74 -14.81 -4.26
N VAL A 29 9.60 -15.76 -4.50
CA VAL A 29 10.35 -16.50 -3.49
C VAL A 29 11.83 -16.18 -3.68
N CYS A 30 12.53 -15.95 -2.58
CA CYS A 30 13.99 -15.81 -2.58
C CYS A 30 14.62 -16.47 -1.35
N GLY A 31 15.88 -16.86 -1.46
CA GLY A 31 16.60 -17.53 -0.39
C GLY A 31 17.77 -18.34 -0.90
N LYS A 32 18.13 -19.41 -0.19
CA LYS A 32 19.18 -20.34 -0.59
C LYS A 32 18.86 -21.01 -1.92
N SER A 33 19.86 -21.14 -2.80
CA SER A 33 19.69 -21.61 -4.18
C SER A 33 19.05 -23.01 -4.24
N ASP A 34 19.51 -23.92 -3.42
CA ASP A 34 18.98 -25.28 -3.31
C ASP A 34 17.49 -25.34 -2.95
N LEU A 35 17.06 -24.45 -2.06
CA LEU A 35 15.66 -24.34 -1.66
C LEU A 35 14.81 -23.66 -2.76
N VAL A 36 15.32 -22.63 -3.40
CA VAL A 36 14.63 -21.97 -4.53
C VAL A 36 14.50 -22.96 -5.71
N GLU A 37 15.53 -23.76 -5.99
CA GLU A 37 15.47 -24.82 -6.99
C GLU A 37 14.44 -25.89 -6.63
N ALA A 38 14.36 -26.31 -5.36
CA ALA A 38 13.35 -27.23 -4.89
C ALA A 38 11.91 -26.69 -5.04
N VAL A 39 11.69 -25.41 -4.76
CA VAL A 39 10.40 -24.72 -5.02
C VAL A 39 10.12 -24.70 -6.53
N SER A 40 11.09 -24.36 -7.35
CA SER A 40 10.96 -24.34 -8.81
C SER A 40 10.60 -25.71 -9.37
N ALA A 41 11.21 -26.79 -8.84
CA ALA A 41 10.89 -28.17 -9.22
C ALA A 41 9.42 -28.55 -8.91
N GLN A 42 8.77 -27.86 -7.98
CA GLN A 42 7.35 -28.05 -7.68
C GLN A 42 6.42 -27.09 -8.43
N SER A 43 6.96 -26.25 -9.32
CA SER A 43 6.19 -25.25 -10.05
C SER A 43 5.29 -25.86 -11.15
N PHE A 44 4.40 -25.02 -11.70
CA PHE A 44 3.58 -25.39 -12.86
C PHE A 44 4.44 -25.83 -14.07
N VAL A 45 5.56 -25.16 -14.31
CA VAL A 45 6.44 -25.49 -15.44
C VAL A 45 7.04 -26.87 -15.30
N SER A 46 7.56 -27.19 -14.11
CA SER A 46 8.18 -28.48 -13.84
C SER A 46 7.18 -29.66 -13.91
N PHE A 47 5.90 -29.43 -13.61
CA PHE A 47 4.86 -30.45 -13.81
C PHE A 47 4.87 -31.05 -15.22
N HIS A 48 5.17 -30.27 -16.24
CA HIS A 48 5.20 -30.73 -17.63
C HIS A 48 6.50 -31.46 -17.99
N TYR A 49 7.58 -31.23 -17.29
CA TYR A 49 8.90 -31.81 -17.56
C TYR A 49 9.18 -33.08 -16.74
N ASP A 50 8.64 -33.14 -15.51
CA ASP A 50 8.93 -34.21 -14.55
C ASP A 50 7.82 -35.28 -14.45
N GLY A 51 7.11 -35.54 -15.56
CA GLY A 51 6.10 -36.59 -15.62
C GLY A 51 4.86 -36.37 -14.73
N GLY A 52 4.58 -35.13 -14.38
CA GLY A 52 3.36 -34.79 -13.64
C GLY A 52 3.44 -34.95 -12.12
N GLN A 53 4.64 -35.05 -11.55
CA GLN A 53 4.84 -35.24 -10.11
C GLN A 53 4.82 -33.93 -9.31
N ALA A 54 5.07 -32.79 -9.95
CA ALA A 54 5.06 -31.49 -9.28
C ALA A 54 3.63 -31.08 -8.87
N VAL A 55 3.48 -30.52 -7.67
CA VAL A 55 2.18 -30.11 -7.10
C VAL A 55 1.63 -28.82 -7.71
N GLY A 56 2.48 -28.04 -8.38
CA GLY A 56 2.18 -26.67 -8.85
C GLY A 56 1.26 -26.57 -10.07
N ARG A 57 0.69 -27.66 -10.56
CA ARG A 57 -0.23 -27.65 -11.72
C ARG A 57 -1.41 -26.69 -11.54
N ALA A 58 -1.93 -26.59 -10.32
CA ALA A 58 -3.03 -25.69 -9.98
C ALA A 58 -2.59 -24.24 -9.71
N MET A 59 -1.28 -23.99 -9.58
CA MET A 59 -0.68 -22.67 -9.22
C MET A 59 -0.07 -22.00 -10.45
N LYS A 60 -0.77 -22.08 -11.58
CA LYS A 60 -0.32 -21.49 -12.83
C LYS A 60 -0.32 -19.98 -12.73
N VAL A 61 0.79 -19.37 -13.12
CA VAL A 61 0.96 -17.92 -13.23
C VAL A 61 1.03 -17.56 -14.72
N ASP A 62 0.33 -16.52 -15.14
CA ASP A 62 0.33 -16.06 -16.50
C ASP A 62 1.63 -15.30 -16.86
N ARG A 63 2.01 -15.32 -18.13
CA ARG A 63 3.21 -14.63 -18.61
C ARG A 63 3.20 -13.13 -18.33
N HIS A 64 2.03 -12.49 -18.40
CA HIS A 64 1.87 -11.06 -18.08
C HIS A 64 2.20 -10.79 -16.62
N GLU A 65 1.78 -11.68 -15.72
CA GLU A 65 2.06 -11.57 -14.29
C GLU A 65 3.56 -11.71 -14.02
N ILE A 66 4.23 -12.67 -14.70
CA ILE A 66 5.69 -12.85 -14.59
C ILE A 66 6.42 -11.58 -15.05
N VAL A 67 6.07 -11.06 -16.23
CA VAL A 67 6.67 -9.81 -16.75
C VAL A 67 6.38 -8.66 -15.78
N GLY A 68 5.15 -8.53 -15.30
CA GLY A 68 4.76 -7.49 -14.35
C GLY A 68 5.56 -7.56 -13.04
N VAL A 69 5.79 -8.77 -12.50
CA VAL A 69 6.62 -8.95 -11.29
C VAL A 69 8.07 -8.57 -11.53
N VAL A 70 8.67 -9.03 -12.63
CA VAL A 70 10.08 -8.74 -12.97
C VAL A 70 10.27 -7.22 -13.13
N THR A 71 9.37 -6.55 -13.85
CA THR A 71 9.41 -5.09 -14.02
C THR A 71 9.27 -4.39 -12.67
N ALA A 72 8.25 -4.75 -11.87
CA ALA A 72 8.01 -4.12 -10.58
C ALA A 72 9.18 -4.29 -9.59
N ILE A 73 9.81 -5.46 -9.57
CA ILE A 73 11.01 -5.70 -8.74
C ILE A 73 12.16 -4.82 -9.21
N ASN A 74 12.39 -4.74 -10.52
CA ASN A 74 13.46 -3.92 -11.08
C ASN A 74 13.23 -2.43 -10.75
N ASP A 75 12.03 -1.93 -10.94
CA ASP A 75 11.68 -0.55 -10.64
C ASP A 75 11.81 -0.26 -9.15
N TRP A 76 11.38 -1.19 -8.30
CA TRP A 76 11.48 -1.05 -6.85
C TRP A 76 12.92 -0.93 -6.36
N PHE A 77 13.84 -1.74 -6.89
CA PHE A 77 15.25 -1.70 -6.47
C PHE A 77 16.02 -0.50 -7.04
N ASN A 78 15.53 0.12 -8.12
CA ASN A 78 16.10 1.32 -8.71
C ASN A 78 15.42 2.62 -8.26
N MET A 79 14.32 2.53 -7.51
CA MET A 79 13.55 3.67 -7.02
C MET A 79 14.30 4.41 -5.91
N ASP A 80 14.26 5.74 -5.91
CA ASP A 80 14.64 6.55 -4.76
C ASP A 80 13.55 6.49 -3.69
N HIS A 81 13.78 5.65 -2.69
CA HIS A 81 12.82 5.45 -1.62
C HIS A 81 12.75 6.63 -0.63
N GLU A 82 13.80 7.45 -0.53
CA GLU A 82 13.81 8.64 0.32
C GLU A 82 12.96 9.72 -0.32
N GLU A 83 13.13 9.99 -1.61
CA GLU A 83 12.29 10.91 -2.37
C GLU A 83 10.81 10.50 -2.30
N ARG A 84 10.51 9.22 -2.48
CA ARG A 84 9.14 8.69 -2.37
C ARG A 84 8.51 8.97 -1.00
N ILE A 85 9.27 8.86 0.09
CA ILE A 85 8.78 9.15 1.45
C ILE A 85 8.53 10.65 1.60
N LEU A 86 9.42 11.49 1.07
CA LEU A 86 9.24 12.95 1.07
C LEU A 86 7.99 13.37 0.30
N GLU A 87 7.68 12.72 -0.82
CA GLU A 87 6.43 12.96 -1.56
C GLU A 87 5.19 12.65 -0.71
N TYR A 88 5.19 11.53 0.03
CA TYR A 88 4.06 11.21 0.92
C TYR A 88 3.91 12.23 2.04
N ASP A 89 5.02 12.69 2.61
CA ASP A 89 5.01 13.74 3.62
C ASP A 89 4.50 15.07 3.07
N ALA A 90 4.85 15.43 1.84
CA ALA A 90 4.34 16.61 1.17
C ALA A 90 2.82 16.53 0.95
N ARG A 91 2.29 15.39 0.51
CA ARG A 91 0.85 15.16 0.36
C ARG A 91 0.11 15.31 1.70
N PHE A 92 0.66 14.77 2.78
CA PHE A 92 0.07 14.97 4.11
C PHE A 92 0.13 16.42 4.55
N SER A 93 1.21 17.15 4.26
CA SER A 93 1.30 18.58 4.57
C SER A 93 0.20 19.36 3.86
N THR A 94 -0.03 19.13 2.57
CA THR A 94 -1.13 19.74 1.80
C THR A 94 -2.49 19.52 2.49
N ILE A 95 -2.77 18.30 2.93
CA ILE A 95 -4.05 17.98 3.58
C ILE A 95 -4.13 18.62 4.97
N ILE A 96 -3.05 18.57 5.76
CA ILE A 96 -2.98 19.16 7.10
C ILE A 96 -3.23 20.66 7.03
N ASP A 97 -2.52 21.35 6.14
CA ASP A 97 -2.61 22.80 5.98
C ASP A 97 -4.03 23.25 5.60
N ALA A 98 -4.77 22.42 4.89
CA ALA A 98 -6.14 22.70 4.52
C ALA A 98 -7.15 22.60 5.69
N VAL A 99 -6.84 21.87 6.76
CA VAL A 99 -7.78 21.61 7.85
C VAL A 99 -7.30 22.08 9.22
N ILE A 100 -6.05 22.55 9.35
CA ILE A 100 -5.43 22.87 10.64
C ILE A 100 -6.09 24.04 11.37
N ASP A 101 -6.70 24.97 10.63
CA ASP A 101 -7.39 26.14 11.15
C ASP A 101 -8.89 25.91 11.42
N ILE A 102 -9.40 24.72 11.14
CA ILE A 102 -10.80 24.37 11.41
C ILE A 102 -10.97 24.05 12.90
N GLU A 103 -11.85 24.81 13.57
CA GLU A 103 -12.15 24.58 14.97
C GLU A 103 -12.72 23.18 15.20
N GLY A 104 -12.22 22.48 16.22
CA GLY A 104 -12.62 21.09 16.50
C GLY A 104 -11.89 20.03 15.68
N VAL A 105 -10.97 20.40 14.79
CA VAL A 105 -10.18 19.45 14.00
C VAL A 105 -8.74 19.36 14.53
N LYS A 106 -8.22 18.15 14.66
CA LYS A 106 -6.82 17.88 15.01
C LYS A 106 -6.25 16.84 14.07
N THR A 107 -5.02 17.04 13.64
CA THR A 107 -4.32 16.11 12.76
C THR A 107 -3.17 15.42 13.48
N LYS A 108 -2.90 14.16 13.13
CA LYS A 108 -1.77 13.40 13.64
C LYS A 108 -1.25 12.45 12.57
N ARG A 109 0.04 12.53 12.25
CA ARG A 109 0.74 11.51 11.45
C ARG A 109 0.99 10.28 12.33
N ILE A 110 0.64 9.11 11.83
CA ILE A 110 0.81 7.83 12.53
C ILE A 110 1.85 7.02 11.77
N GLU A 111 2.96 6.79 12.42
CA GLU A 111 3.94 5.80 11.98
C GLU A 111 3.46 4.42 12.39
N ILE A 112 3.38 3.51 11.43
CA ILE A 112 3.11 2.10 11.70
C ILE A 112 4.43 1.37 11.50
N PRO A 113 4.99 0.74 12.54
CA PRO A 113 6.22 -0.02 12.41
C PRO A 113 6.13 -1.02 11.25
N HIS A 114 7.16 -1.08 10.42
CA HIS A 114 7.25 -1.91 9.22
C HIS A 114 6.30 -1.54 8.07
N TYR A 115 5.54 -0.44 8.17
CA TYR A 115 4.71 0.07 7.08
C TYR A 115 5.15 1.48 6.69
N VAL A 116 5.51 1.63 5.43
CA VAL A 116 5.63 2.93 4.74
C VAL A 116 4.56 2.89 3.64
N PRO A 117 3.72 3.88 3.55
CA PRO A 117 3.72 5.20 4.17
C PRO A 117 2.96 5.27 5.49
N TYR A 118 3.23 6.34 6.21
CA TYR A 118 2.47 6.76 7.38
C TYR A 118 0.99 6.94 7.06
N ARG A 119 0.18 6.90 8.10
CA ARG A 119 -1.22 7.30 8.03
C ARG A 119 -1.41 8.66 8.63
N LEU A 120 -2.27 9.47 8.04
CA LEU A 120 -2.76 10.71 8.62
C LEU A 120 -4.10 10.44 9.29
N GLN A 121 -4.19 10.72 10.57
CA GLN A 121 -5.46 10.76 11.30
C GLN A 121 -5.93 12.22 11.39
N VAL A 122 -7.19 12.41 11.05
CA VAL A 122 -7.92 13.68 11.26
C VAL A 122 -8.99 13.41 12.31
N ARG A 123 -8.76 13.93 13.50
CA ARG A 123 -9.65 13.76 14.64
C ARG A 123 -10.59 14.95 14.77
N LEU A 124 -11.84 14.66 15.02
CA LEU A 124 -12.95 15.61 15.03
C LEU A 124 -13.50 15.74 16.47
N ASP A 125 -13.68 16.96 16.93
CA ASP A 125 -14.64 17.22 18.00
C ASP A 125 -16.03 17.30 17.37
N THR A 126 -16.79 16.22 17.48
CA THR A 126 -18.10 16.09 16.82
C THR A 126 -19.13 17.10 17.31
N ASN A 127 -18.95 17.66 18.53
CA ASN A 127 -19.83 18.72 19.06
C ASN A 127 -19.55 20.08 18.41
N VAL A 128 -18.31 20.31 17.97
CA VAL A 128 -17.89 21.56 17.34
C VAL A 128 -18.11 21.47 15.82
N VAL A 129 -17.65 20.38 15.20
CA VAL A 129 -17.77 20.14 13.74
C VAL A 129 -19.21 19.85 13.32
N GLY A 130 -20.06 19.31 14.23
CA GLY A 130 -21.44 18.97 13.96
C GLY A 130 -21.65 17.71 13.12
N LYS A 131 -20.57 17.03 12.75
CA LYS A 131 -20.58 15.77 11.97
C LYS A 131 -19.61 14.77 12.61
N ASN A 132 -19.93 13.49 12.53
CA ASN A 132 -18.99 12.44 12.88
C ASN A 132 -18.20 11.95 11.66
N ALA A 133 -17.15 11.16 11.91
CA ALA A 133 -16.26 10.67 10.87
C ALA A 133 -16.99 9.81 9.80
N GLN A 134 -17.99 9.02 10.19
CA GLN A 134 -18.76 8.20 9.26
C GLN A 134 -19.64 9.07 8.35
N GLN A 135 -20.21 10.14 8.85
CA GLN A 135 -21.00 11.08 8.05
C GLN A 135 -20.12 11.77 7.00
N ILE A 136 -18.98 12.31 7.42
CA ILE A 136 -18.02 12.96 6.51
C ILE A 136 -17.52 11.94 5.45
N LYS A 137 -17.16 10.72 5.88
CA LYS A 137 -16.77 9.66 4.96
C LYS A 137 -17.86 9.39 3.91
N ASN A 138 -19.10 9.29 4.32
CA ASN A 138 -20.22 9.02 3.39
C ASN A 138 -20.45 10.18 2.42
N GLU A 139 -20.33 11.42 2.87
CA GLU A 139 -20.43 12.60 2.02
C GLU A 139 -19.32 12.64 0.97
N LEU A 140 -18.08 12.32 1.36
CA LEU A 140 -16.93 12.23 0.46
C LEU A 140 -17.07 11.05 -0.52
N ASP A 141 -17.58 9.92 -0.07
CA ASP A 141 -17.77 8.72 -0.89
C ASP A 141 -18.88 8.88 -1.93
N THR A 142 -19.84 9.77 -1.69
CA THR A 142 -20.94 10.09 -2.62
C THR A 142 -20.77 11.42 -3.34
N GLY A 143 -19.69 12.14 -3.05
CA GLY A 143 -19.37 13.45 -3.63
C GLY A 143 -18.83 13.39 -5.07
N ASP A 144 -18.62 14.55 -5.64
CA ASP A 144 -17.94 14.74 -6.92
C ASP A 144 -16.78 15.73 -6.75
N PRO A 145 -15.52 15.32 -6.93
CA PRO A 145 -15.11 13.93 -7.15
C PRO A 145 -15.35 13.03 -5.93
N ARG A 146 -15.57 11.75 -6.19
CA ARG A 146 -15.68 10.74 -5.14
C ARG A 146 -14.34 10.52 -4.44
N ILE A 147 -14.33 10.60 -3.10
CA ILE A 147 -13.13 10.36 -2.30
C ILE A 147 -13.39 9.22 -1.32
N TRP A 148 -12.54 8.21 -1.37
CA TRP A 148 -12.64 7.06 -0.50
C TRP A 148 -11.55 7.10 0.57
N LEU A 149 -11.97 7.23 1.83
CA LEU A 149 -11.09 7.23 2.99
C LEU A 149 -11.64 6.36 4.13
N GLY A 150 -10.82 6.10 5.15
CA GLY A 150 -11.21 5.31 6.31
C GLY A 150 -11.90 6.17 7.38
N ALA A 151 -12.92 5.61 8.05
CA ALA A 151 -13.40 6.06 9.35
C ALA A 151 -13.01 4.99 10.38
N ARG A 152 -12.05 5.32 11.25
CA ARG A 152 -11.50 4.36 12.21
C ARG A 152 -12.35 4.27 13.48
N THR A 153 -12.88 5.40 13.92
CA THR A 153 -13.79 5.57 15.03
C THR A 153 -14.82 6.64 14.66
N ASP A 154 -15.80 6.90 15.51
CA ASP A 154 -16.81 7.91 15.26
C ASP A 154 -16.24 9.34 15.15
N ASP A 155 -15.05 9.57 15.71
CA ASP A 155 -14.39 10.88 15.73
C ASP A 155 -13.12 10.94 14.85
N THR A 156 -12.72 9.87 14.17
CA THR A 156 -11.40 9.82 13.52
C THR A 156 -11.48 9.31 12.07
N LEU A 157 -11.13 10.16 11.14
CA LEU A 157 -10.86 9.80 9.75
C LEU A 157 -9.41 9.33 9.59
N GLU A 158 -9.18 8.42 8.67
CA GLU A 158 -7.85 7.90 8.34
C GLU A 158 -7.57 8.04 6.84
N ILE A 159 -6.46 8.68 6.52
CA ILE A 159 -6.01 8.95 5.16
C ILE A 159 -4.67 8.28 4.92
N VAL A 160 -4.51 7.66 3.76
CA VAL A 160 -3.30 6.93 3.35
C VAL A 160 -2.76 7.55 2.07
N ALA A 161 -1.56 8.15 2.11
CA ALA A 161 -1.03 8.95 1.00
C ALA A 161 -0.50 8.13 -0.18
N ASN A 162 -0.16 6.85 0.03
CA ASN A 162 0.41 6.00 -1.03
C ASN A 162 -0.59 5.58 -2.12
N THR A 163 -1.88 5.81 -1.88
CA THR A 163 -2.94 5.53 -2.86
C THR A 163 -3.32 6.74 -3.69
N LEU A 164 -2.78 7.92 -3.35
CA LEU A 164 -3.04 9.17 -4.06
C LEU A 164 -2.06 9.32 -5.24
N ASN A 165 -2.58 9.69 -6.40
CA ASN A 165 -1.80 10.15 -7.53
C ASN A 165 -1.36 11.61 -7.35
N HIS A 166 -0.53 12.09 -8.27
CA HIS A 166 -0.08 13.48 -8.27
C HIS A 166 -1.27 14.46 -8.38
N GLY A 167 -1.39 15.39 -7.44
CA GLY A 167 -2.45 16.40 -7.38
C GLY A 167 -3.75 15.95 -6.69
N GLU A 168 -3.94 14.65 -6.40
CA GLU A 168 -5.13 14.16 -5.70
C GLU A 168 -5.15 14.58 -4.22
N ASP A 169 -4.01 14.84 -3.62
CA ASP A 169 -3.88 15.44 -2.29
C ASP A 169 -4.56 16.79 -2.18
N GLN A 170 -4.45 17.64 -3.21
CA GLN A 170 -5.13 18.94 -3.29
C GLN A 170 -6.65 18.77 -3.38
N ILE A 171 -7.11 17.77 -4.12
CA ILE A 171 -8.54 17.45 -4.22
C ILE A 171 -9.08 17.00 -2.86
N VAL A 172 -8.37 16.07 -2.20
CA VAL A 172 -8.74 15.61 -0.85
C VAL A 172 -8.75 16.77 0.14
N ALA A 173 -7.72 17.61 0.14
CA ALA A 173 -7.60 18.80 0.97
C ALA A 173 -8.78 19.76 0.78
N HIS A 174 -9.13 20.06 -0.48
CA HIS A 174 -10.24 20.93 -0.83
C HIS A 174 -11.59 20.38 -0.34
N GLN A 175 -11.84 19.10 -0.54
CA GLN A 175 -13.11 18.48 -0.15
C GLN A 175 -13.27 18.29 1.36
N LEU A 176 -12.17 18.05 2.08
CA LEU A 176 -12.19 17.97 3.54
C LEU A 176 -12.44 19.35 4.20
N ARG A 177 -12.07 20.43 3.54
CA ARG A 177 -12.28 21.78 4.07
C ARG A 177 -13.73 22.27 3.93
N ARG A 178 -14.54 21.69 3.08
CA ARG A 178 -15.95 22.05 2.82
C ARG A 178 -16.89 21.54 3.89
#